data_c9acd7965f25de4702e48d81bd5c37a4
#
_entry.id   c9acd7965f25de4702e48d81bd5c37a4
#
_cell.length_a   1.000
_cell.length_b   1.000
_cell.length_c   1.000
_cell.angle_alpha   90.00
_cell.angle_beta   90.00
_cell.angle_gamma   90.00
#
_symmetry.space_group_name_H-M   'P 1'
#
loop_
_entity.id
_entity.type
_entity.pdbx_description
1 polymer ?
#
loop_
_entity_poly.entity_id
_entity_poly.type
_entity_poly.pdbx_seq_one_letter_code
_entity_poly.pdbx_strand_id
1 'polypeptide(L)'
;TNARTGDVEKIGKPLTVIGKKQVETDGIGAGDIGAVAKLVSAKAGDTLCDPSRVVKLPAPVFPKPSLFMAVTVAKKGDEGKISSALARLMEEDPTLSYLNNAETHQQIIGGLGEQHLDVVKAKLKNKFGVEIGLEAPRIAYRESIRKACQKQGRHKKQTGGHGQFGDVVINFEPCDSEQVVFEEKVFGGSVPKNFFPAVEKGV
;
A
#
# COMPACT_ATOMS: atom_id res chain seq x y z
N THR A 1 10.40 10.34 24.72
CA THR A 1 9.32 9.34 24.49
C THR A 1 8.37 9.87 23.42
N ASN A 2 7.99 9.04 22.45
CA ASN A 2 6.93 9.34 21.48
C ASN A 2 5.57 9.12 22.16
N ALA A 3 4.77 10.17 22.31
CA ALA A 3 3.47 10.10 23.00
C ALA A 3 2.41 9.26 22.26
N ARG A 4 2.60 8.96 20.95
CA ARG A 4 1.69 8.12 20.17
C ARG A 4 1.97 6.63 20.35
N THR A 5 3.25 6.23 20.28
CA THR A 5 3.66 4.80 20.30
C THR A 5 4.14 4.33 21.67
N GLY A 6 4.54 5.25 22.55
CA GLY A 6 5.18 4.94 23.83
C GLY A 6 6.68 4.64 23.70
N ASP A 7 7.23 4.61 22.47
CA ASP A 7 8.64 4.30 22.26
C ASP A 7 9.57 5.35 22.85
N VAL A 8 10.66 4.89 23.44
CA VAL A 8 11.71 5.75 23.95
C VAL A 8 12.89 5.71 23.00
N GLU A 9 13.19 6.86 22.39
CA GLU A 9 14.33 7.00 21.49
C GLU A 9 15.39 7.92 22.07
N LYS A 10 16.65 7.55 21.87
CA LYS A 10 17.77 8.40 22.27
C LYS A 10 17.98 9.48 21.22
N ILE A 11 17.82 10.74 21.60
CA ILE A 11 18.07 11.90 20.76
C ILE A 11 19.56 12.25 20.82
N GLY A 12 20.18 12.42 19.65
CA GLY A 12 21.53 12.98 19.55
C GLY A 12 21.54 14.49 19.81
N LYS A 13 22.63 15.17 19.48
CA LYS A 13 22.69 16.65 19.58
C LYS A 13 21.65 17.27 18.66
N PRO A 14 20.84 18.21 19.15
CA PRO A 14 19.93 18.97 18.32
C PRO A 14 20.67 19.85 17.32
N LEU A 15 20.00 20.22 16.26
CA LEU A 15 20.54 21.04 15.19
C LEU A 15 19.66 22.28 14.98
N THR A 16 20.27 23.41 14.76
CA THR A 16 19.62 24.57 14.15
C THR A 16 19.87 24.54 12.65
N VAL A 17 18.80 24.68 11.85
CA VAL A 17 18.88 24.62 10.40
C VAL A 17 18.60 25.99 9.79
N ILE A 18 19.57 26.50 9.03
CA ILE A 18 19.49 27.79 8.34
C ILE A 18 19.77 27.53 6.85
N GLY A 19 18.71 27.43 6.06
CA GLY A 19 18.80 27.02 4.65
C GLY A 19 19.40 25.61 4.52
N LYS A 20 20.58 25.48 3.91
CA LYS A 20 21.31 24.20 3.79
C LYS A 20 22.29 23.95 4.94
N LYS A 21 22.55 24.94 5.78
CA LYS A 21 23.53 24.87 6.85
C LYS A 21 22.88 24.28 8.10
N GLN A 22 23.51 23.25 8.66
CA GLN A 22 23.13 22.61 9.91
C GLN A 22 24.20 22.91 10.95
N VAL A 23 23.80 23.44 12.09
CA VAL A 23 24.70 23.80 13.18
C VAL A 23 24.24 23.08 14.46
N GLU A 24 25.15 22.36 15.09
CA GLU A 24 24.86 21.72 16.40
C GLU A 24 24.56 22.79 17.45
N THR A 25 23.55 22.54 18.27
CA THR A 25 23.16 23.37 19.40
C THR A 25 23.05 22.53 20.67
N ASP A 26 23.20 23.15 21.82
CA ASP A 26 23.10 22.44 23.12
C ASP A 26 21.65 22.17 23.52
N GLY A 27 20.68 22.82 22.88
CA GLY A 27 19.26 22.59 23.15
C GLY A 27 18.35 23.41 22.23
N ILE A 28 17.07 23.08 22.26
CA ILE A 28 15.98 23.81 21.56
C ILE A 28 15.06 24.34 22.65
N GLY A 29 14.92 25.67 22.75
CA GLY A 29 14.09 26.33 23.74
C GLY A 29 12.60 26.23 23.46
N ALA A 30 11.77 26.56 24.45
CA ALA A 30 10.34 26.65 24.27
C ALA A 30 9.99 27.75 23.24
N GLY A 31 9.15 27.41 22.27
CA GLY A 31 8.77 28.31 21.16
C GLY A 31 9.76 28.32 20.01
N ASP A 32 10.85 27.57 20.09
CA ASP A 32 11.87 27.50 19.04
C ASP A 32 11.67 26.27 18.14
N ILE A 33 12.33 26.28 16.96
CA ILE A 33 12.32 25.23 15.96
C ILE A 33 13.73 24.66 15.80
N GLY A 34 13.85 23.35 15.96
CA GLY A 34 15.11 22.66 15.75
C GLY A 34 14.93 21.36 15.01
N ALA A 35 16.02 20.71 14.66
CA ALA A 35 16.05 19.41 14.03
C ALA A 35 16.76 18.37 14.86
N VAL A 36 16.29 17.15 14.82
CA VAL A 36 16.95 15.97 15.39
C VAL A 36 17.03 14.90 14.31
N ALA A 37 18.11 14.13 14.32
CA ALA A 37 18.35 13.10 13.32
C ALA A 37 18.19 11.70 13.91
N LYS A 38 17.99 10.72 13.02
CA LYS A 38 17.99 9.27 13.34
C LYS A 38 16.84 8.81 14.25
N LEU A 39 15.70 9.48 14.22
CA LEU A 39 14.48 8.95 14.83
C LEU A 39 13.89 7.87 13.92
N VAL A 40 13.41 6.79 14.52
CA VAL A 40 12.89 5.60 13.79
C VAL A 40 11.38 5.53 13.90
N SER A 41 10.81 5.78 15.08
CA SER A 41 9.36 5.65 15.33
C SER A 41 8.59 6.94 15.14
N ALA A 42 9.26 8.10 15.19
CA ALA A 42 8.62 9.41 15.10
C ALA A 42 8.15 9.72 13.67
N LYS A 43 6.91 10.17 13.56
CA LYS A 43 6.28 10.61 12.31
C LYS A 43 5.84 12.07 12.40
N ALA A 44 5.58 12.68 11.24
CA ALA A 44 5.01 14.02 11.20
C ALA A 44 3.70 14.09 11.98
N GLY A 45 3.59 15.08 12.88
CA GLY A 45 2.45 15.25 13.80
C GLY A 45 2.57 14.53 15.14
N ASP A 46 3.62 13.72 15.37
CA ASP A 46 3.85 13.10 16.68
C ASP A 46 4.34 14.11 17.71
N THR A 47 3.95 13.92 18.97
CA THR A 47 4.48 14.65 20.11
C THR A 47 5.61 13.85 20.74
N LEU A 48 6.79 14.48 20.88
CA LEU A 48 7.91 13.94 21.63
C LEU A 48 7.97 14.62 23.01
N CYS A 49 8.11 13.87 24.06
CA CYS A 49 8.06 14.38 25.44
C CYS A 49 9.04 13.65 26.34
N ASP A 50 9.27 14.20 27.51
CA ASP A 50 10.02 13.55 28.57
C ASP A 50 9.26 12.30 29.08
N PRO A 51 9.94 11.16 29.32
CA PRO A 51 9.30 9.95 29.85
C PRO A 51 8.60 10.16 31.20
N SER A 52 9.06 11.10 32.01
CA SER A 52 8.46 11.42 33.34
C SER A 52 7.19 12.26 33.20
N ARG A 53 6.97 12.92 32.06
CA ARG A 53 5.80 13.78 31.82
C ARG A 53 5.31 13.59 30.39
N VAL A 54 4.54 12.53 30.16
CA VAL A 54 3.96 12.26 28.85
C VAL A 54 2.78 13.16 28.59
N VAL A 55 2.90 14.03 27.58
CA VAL A 55 1.86 14.93 27.10
C VAL A 55 1.64 14.67 25.63
N LYS A 56 0.40 14.49 25.20
CA LYS A 56 0.02 14.31 23.81
C LYS A 56 -0.71 15.54 23.30
N LEU A 57 -0.12 16.25 22.37
CA LEU A 57 -0.78 17.35 21.67
C LEU A 57 -1.67 16.81 20.53
N PRO A 58 -2.75 17.51 20.14
CA PRO A 58 -3.55 17.14 19.00
C PRO A 58 -2.68 17.18 17.73
N ALA A 59 -2.68 16.09 16.98
CA ALA A 59 -1.98 16.02 15.71
C ALA A 59 -2.70 16.86 14.64
N PRO A 60 -1.97 17.49 13.71
CA PRO A 60 -2.59 18.17 12.58
C PRO A 60 -3.34 17.16 11.69
N VAL A 61 -4.51 17.59 11.18
CA VAL A 61 -5.28 16.80 10.22
C VAL A 61 -4.80 17.15 8.81
N PHE A 62 -4.16 16.20 8.16
CA PHE A 62 -3.71 16.37 6.79
C PHE A 62 -4.83 16.05 5.80
N PRO A 63 -4.96 16.80 4.69
CA PRO A 63 -5.92 16.48 3.64
C PRO A 63 -5.60 15.13 2.99
N LYS A 64 -6.64 14.41 2.59
CA LYS A 64 -6.48 13.14 1.87
C LYS A 64 -6.16 13.39 0.40
N PRO A 65 -5.42 12.48 -0.24
CA PRO A 65 -5.19 12.54 -1.68
C PRO A 65 -6.52 12.58 -2.46
N SER A 66 -6.56 13.43 -3.50
CA SER A 66 -7.74 13.58 -4.36
C SER A 66 -7.48 13.15 -5.81
N LEU A 67 -6.21 13.05 -6.22
CA LEU A 67 -5.80 12.60 -7.55
C LEU A 67 -4.95 11.34 -7.43
N PHE A 68 -5.32 10.28 -8.16
CA PHE A 68 -4.60 9.02 -8.21
C PHE A 68 -4.11 8.76 -9.63
N MET A 69 -2.82 8.41 -9.76
CA MET A 69 -2.18 8.11 -11.04
C MET A 69 -1.37 6.82 -10.94
N ALA A 70 -1.38 6.05 -12.01
CA ALA A 70 -0.55 4.86 -12.12
C ALA A 70 0.88 5.25 -12.51
N VAL A 71 1.85 4.64 -11.84
CA VAL A 71 3.28 4.86 -12.07
C VAL A 71 3.75 3.96 -13.21
N THR A 72 4.37 4.56 -14.19
CA THR A 72 5.10 3.83 -15.25
C THR A 72 6.60 4.01 -15.05
N VAL A 73 7.34 2.95 -15.26
CA VAL A 73 8.78 2.90 -15.04
C VAL A 73 9.51 3.21 -16.33
N ALA A 74 10.38 4.21 -16.32
CA ALA A 74 11.18 4.56 -17.50
C ALA A 74 12.23 3.48 -17.83
N LYS A 75 12.76 2.79 -16.81
CA LYS A 75 13.75 1.72 -16.98
C LYS A 75 13.31 0.46 -16.25
N LYS A 76 13.24 -0.65 -16.97
CA LYS A 76 12.92 -1.96 -16.39
C LYS A 76 13.95 -2.32 -15.30
N GLY A 77 13.46 -2.71 -14.12
CA GLY A 77 14.29 -3.05 -12.96
C GLY A 77 14.40 -1.96 -11.88
N ASP A 78 13.85 -0.78 -12.11
CA ASP A 78 13.83 0.30 -11.10
C ASP A 78 12.60 0.26 -10.16
N GLU A 79 11.70 -0.74 -10.33
CA GLU A 79 10.45 -0.85 -9.56
C GLU A 79 10.69 -0.89 -8.04
N GLY A 80 11.71 -1.63 -7.59
CA GLY A 80 12.07 -1.72 -6.18
C GLY A 80 12.64 -0.41 -5.62
N LYS A 81 13.38 0.34 -6.43
CA LYS A 81 13.90 1.67 -6.06
C LYS A 81 12.77 2.69 -5.93
N ILE A 82 11.78 2.63 -6.84
CA ILE A 82 10.60 3.50 -6.81
C ILE A 82 9.84 3.32 -5.50
N SER A 83 9.53 2.08 -5.13
CA SER A 83 8.80 1.77 -3.90
C SER A 83 9.53 2.28 -2.65
N SER A 84 10.85 2.07 -2.58
CA SER A 84 11.67 2.56 -1.47
C SER A 84 11.76 4.08 -1.42
N ALA A 85 11.87 4.75 -2.58
CA ALA A 85 11.92 6.20 -2.66
C ALA A 85 10.56 6.84 -2.30
N LEU A 86 9.45 6.26 -2.78
CA LEU A 86 8.10 6.72 -2.44
C LEU A 86 7.80 6.54 -0.95
N ALA A 87 8.23 5.43 -0.33
CA ALA A 87 8.09 5.24 1.11
C ALA A 87 8.75 6.38 1.91
N ARG A 88 9.97 6.77 1.52
CA ARG A 88 10.66 7.92 2.15
C ARG A 88 9.97 9.25 1.90
N LEU A 89 9.42 9.47 0.70
CA LEU A 89 8.65 10.69 0.42
C LEU A 89 7.35 10.77 1.22
N MET A 90 6.70 9.63 1.48
CA MET A 90 5.52 9.57 2.35
C MET A 90 5.83 9.85 3.83
N GLU A 91 7.06 9.59 4.28
CA GLU A 91 7.52 10.01 5.62
C GLU A 91 7.65 11.55 5.71
N GLU A 92 8.08 12.20 4.60
CA GLU A 92 8.19 13.65 4.51
C GLU A 92 6.82 14.33 4.30
N ASP A 93 5.90 13.66 3.60
CA ASP A 93 4.62 14.22 3.17
C ASP A 93 3.46 13.27 3.44
N PRO A 94 2.74 13.46 4.55
CA PRO A 94 1.58 12.63 4.91
C PRO A 94 0.37 12.75 3.96
N THR A 95 0.38 13.71 3.02
CA THR A 95 -0.67 13.88 2.01
C THR A 95 -0.43 13.06 0.74
N LEU A 96 0.75 12.42 0.64
CA LEU A 96 1.10 11.48 -0.41
C LEU A 96 0.67 10.07 -0.02
N SER A 97 0.10 9.32 -0.94
CA SER A 97 -0.18 7.90 -0.77
C SER A 97 0.44 7.06 -1.89
N TYR A 98 0.73 5.82 -1.56
CA TYR A 98 1.23 4.84 -2.51
C TYR A 98 0.61 3.48 -2.19
N LEU A 99 0.12 2.81 -3.22
CA LEU A 99 -0.43 1.47 -3.12
C LEU A 99 -0.03 0.63 -4.34
N ASN A 100 0.13 -0.66 -4.12
CA ASN A 100 0.25 -1.63 -5.21
C ASN A 100 -1.11 -2.31 -5.39
N ASN A 101 -1.76 -2.05 -6.52
CA ASN A 101 -3.05 -2.65 -6.83
C ASN A 101 -2.82 -4.06 -7.39
N ALA A 102 -3.19 -5.07 -6.62
CA ALA A 102 -3.00 -6.47 -7.00
C ALA A 102 -3.90 -6.91 -8.16
N GLU A 103 -5.07 -6.28 -8.34
CA GLU A 103 -6.02 -6.64 -9.40
C GLU A 103 -5.58 -6.10 -10.76
N THR A 104 -5.10 -4.86 -10.81
CA THR A 104 -4.63 -4.23 -12.07
C THR A 104 -3.13 -4.38 -12.30
N HIS A 105 -2.39 -4.91 -11.31
CA HIS A 105 -0.93 -4.99 -11.30
C HIS A 105 -0.25 -3.64 -11.56
N GLN A 106 -0.84 -2.56 -11.04
CA GLN A 106 -0.30 -1.21 -11.16
C GLN A 106 0.13 -0.66 -9.80
N GLN A 107 1.24 0.06 -9.81
CA GLN A 107 1.65 0.91 -8.70
C GLN A 107 0.93 2.25 -8.84
N ILE A 108 0.19 2.67 -7.83
CA ILE A 108 -0.62 3.88 -7.86
C ILE A 108 -0.12 4.84 -6.80
N ILE A 109 0.11 6.08 -7.21
CA ILE A 109 0.38 7.18 -6.29
C ILE A 109 -0.83 8.10 -6.20
N GLY A 110 -1.11 8.59 -5.00
CA GLY A 110 -2.17 9.58 -4.76
C GLY A 110 -1.58 10.85 -4.17
N GLY A 111 -2.03 11.98 -4.66
CA GLY A 111 -1.64 13.30 -4.20
C GLY A 111 -2.79 14.29 -4.20
N LEU A 112 -2.54 15.52 -3.77
CA LEU A 112 -3.55 16.58 -3.70
C LEU A 112 -3.97 17.14 -5.07
N GLY A 113 -3.17 16.89 -6.11
CA GLY A 113 -3.42 17.35 -7.47
C GLY A 113 -2.20 17.16 -8.38
N GLU A 114 -2.31 17.58 -9.64
CA GLU A 114 -1.27 17.39 -10.66
C GLU A 114 0.06 18.05 -10.26
N GLN A 115 0.04 19.29 -9.81
CA GLN A 115 1.26 19.98 -9.38
C GLN A 115 1.96 19.28 -8.22
N HIS A 116 1.18 18.71 -7.28
CA HIS A 116 1.76 17.93 -6.20
C HIS A 116 2.49 16.67 -6.74
N LEU A 117 1.86 15.94 -7.65
CA LEU A 117 2.48 14.75 -8.26
C LEU A 117 3.69 15.10 -9.14
N ASP A 118 3.69 16.27 -9.80
CA ASP A 118 4.87 16.77 -10.54
C ASP A 118 6.04 17.09 -9.61
N VAL A 119 5.77 17.67 -8.43
CA VAL A 119 6.80 17.86 -7.40
C VAL A 119 7.34 16.53 -6.91
N VAL A 120 6.49 15.51 -6.73
CA VAL A 120 6.91 14.16 -6.35
C VAL A 120 7.82 13.55 -7.44
N LYS A 121 7.46 13.68 -8.73
CA LYS A 121 8.32 13.26 -9.85
C LYS A 121 9.68 13.95 -9.83
N ALA A 122 9.69 15.25 -9.63
CA ALA A 122 10.92 16.02 -9.54
C ALA A 122 11.80 15.60 -8.35
N LYS A 123 11.19 15.34 -7.19
CA LYS A 123 11.91 14.81 -6.01
C LYS A 123 12.47 13.41 -6.26
N LEU A 124 11.71 12.50 -6.90
CA LEU A 124 12.19 11.17 -7.26
C LEU A 124 13.41 11.24 -8.17
N LYS A 125 13.35 12.07 -9.20
CA LYS A 125 14.49 12.28 -10.11
C LYS A 125 15.70 12.89 -9.41
N ASN A 126 15.52 13.99 -8.67
CA ASN A 126 16.61 14.78 -8.13
C ASN A 126 17.25 14.19 -6.86
N LYS A 127 16.44 13.54 -5.98
CA LYS A 127 16.94 12.96 -4.72
C LYS A 127 17.35 11.50 -4.88
N PHE A 128 16.61 10.73 -5.70
CA PHE A 128 16.77 9.28 -5.78
C PHE A 128 17.25 8.77 -7.13
N GLY A 129 17.39 9.67 -8.13
CA GLY A 129 17.85 9.30 -9.48
C GLY A 129 16.88 8.39 -10.24
N VAL A 130 15.60 8.43 -9.90
CA VAL A 130 14.55 7.58 -10.48
C VAL A 130 13.59 8.42 -11.30
N GLU A 131 13.39 8.06 -12.56
CA GLU A 131 12.42 8.71 -13.45
C GLU A 131 11.17 7.86 -13.58
N ILE A 132 10.00 8.47 -13.37
CA ILE A 132 8.71 7.86 -13.53
C ILE A 132 7.83 8.62 -14.51
N GLY A 133 6.96 7.89 -15.23
CA GLY A 133 5.79 8.43 -15.91
C GLY A 133 4.54 8.28 -15.03
N LEU A 134 3.53 9.07 -15.33
CA LEU A 134 2.21 8.99 -14.70
C LEU A 134 1.16 8.84 -15.78
N GLU A 135 0.24 7.89 -15.59
CA GLU A 135 -0.88 7.63 -16.48
C GLU A 135 -2.18 7.42 -15.69
N ALA A 136 -3.31 7.46 -16.36
CA ALA A 136 -4.59 7.14 -15.73
C ALA A 136 -4.58 5.69 -15.22
N PRO A 137 -4.99 5.43 -13.97
CA PRO A 137 -5.03 4.09 -13.44
C PRO A 137 -6.12 3.27 -14.15
N ARG A 138 -5.88 1.97 -14.31
CA ARG A 138 -6.90 1.04 -14.80
C ARG A 138 -7.95 0.84 -13.72
N ILE A 139 -9.20 0.78 -14.16
CA ILE A 139 -10.31 0.47 -13.28
C ILE A 139 -10.45 -1.05 -13.21
N ALA A 140 -10.39 -1.61 -11.99
CA ALA A 140 -10.67 -3.03 -11.77
C ALA A 140 -12.17 -3.24 -11.80
N TYR A 141 -12.68 -3.58 -12.98
CA TYR A 141 -14.09 -3.96 -13.14
C TYR A 141 -14.32 -5.35 -12.55
N ARG A 142 -15.41 -5.50 -11.82
CA ARG A 142 -15.88 -6.78 -11.32
C ARG A 142 -17.19 -7.14 -12.01
N GLU A 143 -17.33 -8.40 -12.38
CA GLU A 143 -18.54 -8.92 -12.94
C GLU A 143 -19.50 -9.40 -11.86
N SER A 144 -20.80 -9.25 -12.10
CA SER A 144 -21.85 -9.81 -11.26
C SER A 144 -22.90 -10.52 -12.13
N ILE A 145 -23.50 -11.56 -11.58
CA ILE A 145 -24.58 -12.28 -12.25
C ILE A 145 -25.94 -11.82 -11.73
N ARG A 146 -26.94 -11.78 -12.62
CA ARG A 146 -28.30 -11.35 -12.27
C ARG A 146 -29.27 -12.52 -12.11
N LYS A 147 -28.91 -13.70 -12.58
CA LYS A 147 -29.74 -14.92 -12.59
C LYS A 147 -28.90 -16.10 -12.14
N ALA A 148 -29.53 -17.00 -11.39
CA ALA A 148 -28.90 -18.27 -11.07
C ALA A 148 -28.62 -19.08 -12.34
N CYS A 149 -27.48 -19.74 -12.38
CA CYS A 149 -27.11 -20.65 -13.47
C CYS A 149 -26.25 -21.80 -12.94
N GLN A 150 -26.33 -22.92 -13.64
CA GLN A 150 -25.49 -24.08 -13.36
C GLN A 150 -24.51 -24.28 -14.52
N LYS A 151 -23.26 -24.51 -14.20
CA LYS A 151 -22.21 -24.79 -15.20
C LYS A 151 -21.35 -25.96 -14.75
N GLN A 152 -20.99 -26.79 -15.72
CA GLN A 152 -20.02 -27.88 -15.55
C GLN A 152 -18.67 -27.41 -16.09
N GLY A 153 -17.65 -27.52 -15.26
CA GLY A 153 -16.24 -27.34 -15.61
C GLY A 153 -15.56 -28.70 -15.70
N ARG A 154 -15.14 -29.10 -16.90
CA ARG A 154 -14.43 -30.37 -17.11
C ARG A 154 -13.06 -30.12 -17.71
N HIS A 155 -12.03 -30.56 -17.01
CA HIS A 155 -10.65 -30.59 -17.48
C HIS A 155 -10.21 -32.02 -17.69
N LYS A 156 -9.83 -32.36 -18.91
CA LYS A 156 -9.24 -33.65 -19.25
C LYS A 156 -8.03 -33.43 -20.16
N LYS A 157 -6.84 -33.68 -19.65
CA LYS A 157 -5.60 -33.56 -20.41
C LYS A 157 -4.78 -34.82 -20.22
N GLN A 158 -4.43 -35.47 -21.32
CA GLN A 158 -3.60 -36.66 -21.34
C GLN A 158 -2.60 -36.54 -22.49
N THR A 159 -1.37 -36.20 -22.17
CA THR A 159 -0.26 -36.07 -23.12
C THR A 159 0.92 -36.87 -22.60
N GLY A 160 0.82 -38.24 -22.70
CA GLY A 160 1.86 -39.13 -22.21
C GLY A 160 2.01 -39.19 -20.66
N GLY A 161 2.18 -40.32 -20.07
CA GLY A 161 2.37 -40.47 -18.63
C GLY A 161 1.10 -40.23 -17.79
N HIS A 162 1.19 -39.43 -16.72
CA HIS A 162 0.07 -39.14 -15.82
C HIS A 162 -0.91 -38.15 -16.43
N GLY A 163 -2.18 -38.58 -16.62
CA GLY A 163 -3.25 -37.70 -17.07
C GLY A 163 -3.77 -36.76 -15.97
N GLN A 164 -4.30 -35.62 -16.38
CA GLN A 164 -5.01 -34.70 -15.49
C GLN A 164 -6.51 -34.81 -15.76
N PHE A 165 -7.31 -34.95 -14.69
CA PHE A 165 -8.75 -34.99 -14.76
C PHE A 165 -9.38 -34.23 -13.62
N GLY A 166 -10.33 -33.38 -13.93
CA GLY A 166 -11.21 -32.68 -12.99
C GLY A 166 -12.56 -32.45 -13.63
N ASP A 167 -13.62 -32.72 -12.92
CA ASP A 167 -15.00 -32.52 -13.37
C ASP A 167 -15.82 -32.02 -12.20
N VAL A 168 -16.34 -30.81 -12.28
CA VAL A 168 -17.14 -30.18 -11.23
C VAL A 168 -18.35 -29.48 -11.86
N VAL A 169 -19.46 -29.54 -11.15
CA VAL A 169 -20.67 -28.80 -11.48
C VAL A 169 -20.90 -27.76 -10.41
N ILE A 170 -20.98 -26.50 -10.81
CA ILE A 170 -21.13 -25.35 -9.91
C ILE A 170 -22.44 -24.63 -10.22
N ASN A 171 -23.19 -24.35 -9.15
CA ASN A 171 -24.34 -23.45 -9.20
C ASN A 171 -23.86 -22.05 -8.83
N PHE A 172 -24.06 -21.10 -9.71
CA PHE A 172 -23.78 -19.69 -9.45
C PHE A 172 -25.12 -19.00 -9.16
N GLU A 173 -25.20 -18.30 -8.03
CA GLU A 173 -26.39 -17.58 -7.59
C GLU A 173 -26.02 -16.15 -7.23
N PRO A 174 -26.86 -15.11 -7.53
CA PRO A 174 -26.64 -13.77 -7.04
C PRO A 174 -26.62 -13.76 -5.51
N CYS A 175 -25.73 -12.98 -4.90
CA CYS A 175 -25.71 -12.75 -3.47
C CYS A 175 -25.49 -11.25 -3.17
N ASP A 176 -25.86 -10.81 -1.99
CA ASP A 176 -25.71 -9.41 -1.54
C ASP A 176 -24.34 -9.13 -0.92
N SER A 177 -23.37 -10.05 -1.05
CA SER A 177 -22.02 -9.90 -0.54
C SER A 177 -21.13 -9.21 -1.58
N GLU A 178 -20.21 -8.36 -1.12
CA GLU A 178 -19.16 -7.77 -1.96
C GLU A 178 -18.08 -8.79 -2.36
N GLN A 179 -18.05 -9.94 -1.72
CA GLN A 179 -17.11 -11.03 -1.97
C GLN A 179 -17.84 -12.28 -2.44
N VAL A 180 -17.13 -13.14 -3.17
CA VAL A 180 -17.63 -14.45 -3.54
C VAL A 180 -17.85 -15.28 -2.27
N VAL A 181 -19.05 -15.83 -2.11
CA VAL A 181 -19.39 -16.77 -1.03
C VAL A 181 -19.37 -18.17 -1.62
N PHE A 182 -18.47 -19.02 -1.14
CA PHE A 182 -18.35 -20.40 -1.58
C PHE A 182 -19.03 -21.35 -0.58
N GLU A 183 -19.97 -22.14 -1.08
CA GLU A 183 -20.64 -23.19 -0.29
C GLU A 183 -20.50 -24.53 -1.00
N GLU A 184 -20.30 -25.60 -0.21
CA GLU A 184 -20.26 -26.95 -0.72
C GLU A 184 -21.62 -27.63 -0.52
N LYS A 185 -22.16 -28.27 -1.57
CA LYS A 185 -23.40 -29.06 -1.55
C LYS A 185 -23.16 -30.45 -2.16
N VAL A 186 -21.95 -30.99 -1.96
CA VAL A 186 -21.56 -32.30 -2.52
C VAL A 186 -22.24 -33.43 -1.76
N PHE A 187 -23.03 -34.23 -2.46
CA PHE A 187 -23.66 -35.41 -1.91
C PHE A 187 -22.91 -36.69 -2.32
N GLY A 188 -22.79 -37.66 -1.39
CA GLY A 188 -22.20 -38.97 -1.68
C GLY A 188 -20.68 -38.97 -1.93
N GLY A 189 -19.96 -37.88 -1.62
CA GLY A 189 -18.49 -37.85 -1.75
C GLY A 189 -17.96 -37.85 -3.18
N SER A 190 -18.76 -37.42 -4.17
CA SER A 190 -18.39 -37.35 -5.59
C SER A 190 -17.20 -36.45 -5.87
N VAL A 191 -16.99 -35.44 -5.04
CA VAL A 191 -15.76 -34.63 -5.00
C VAL A 191 -15.14 -34.78 -3.60
N PRO A 192 -13.90 -35.26 -3.47
CA PRO A 192 -13.26 -35.37 -2.16
C PRO A 192 -13.01 -33.99 -1.55
N LYS A 193 -13.20 -33.88 -0.23
CA LYS A 193 -13.13 -32.59 0.51
C LYS A 193 -11.80 -31.83 0.34
N ASN A 194 -10.71 -32.54 0.15
CA ASN A 194 -9.39 -31.95 -0.07
C ASN A 194 -9.28 -31.12 -1.36
N PHE A 195 -10.23 -31.27 -2.29
CA PHE A 195 -10.24 -30.47 -3.53
C PHE A 195 -11.13 -29.23 -3.46
N PHE A 196 -11.96 -29.07 -2.43
CA PHE A 196 -12.83 -27.90 -2.27
C PHE A 196 -12.08 -26.57 -2.32
N PRO A 197 -10.93 -26.39 -1.60
CA PRO A 197 -10.16 -25.14 -1.70
C PRO A 197 -9.61 -24.86 -3.11
N ALA A 198 -9.35 -25.91 -3.88
CA ALA A 198 -8.88 -25.74 -5.26
C ALA A 198 -10.02 -25.29 -6.20
N VAL A 199 -11.25 -25.75 -5.96
CA VAL A 199 -12.44 -25.32 -6.69
C VAL A 199 -12.79 -23.88 -6.33
N GLU A 200 -12.82 -23.53 -5.04
CA GLU A 200 -13.05 -22.17 -4.55
C GLU A 200 -12.07 -21.17 -5.13
N LYS A 201 -10.78 -21.54 -5.18
CA LYS A 201 -9.74 -20.69 -5.78
C LYS A 201 -9.91 -20.51 -7.29
N GLY A 202 -10.58 -21.43 -7.96
CA GLY A 202 -10.81 -21.40 -9.40
C GLY A 202 -12.06 -20.60 -9.81
N VAL A 203 -12.94 -20.31 -8.86
CA VAL A 203 -14.12 -19.45 -9.00
C VAL A 203 -13.77 -18.02 -8.68
#